data_e8f4ba49e273a41d24f5b5ef61334f07
#
_entry.id   e8f4ba49e273a41d24f5b5ef61334f07
#
_cell.length_a   1.000
_cell.length_b   1.000
_cell.length_c   1.000
_cell.angle_alpha   90.00
_cell.angle_beta   90.00
_cell.angle_gamma   90.00
#
_symmetry.space_group_name_H-M   'P 1'
#
loop_
_entity.id
_entity.type
_entity.pdbx_description
1 polymer ?
#
loop_
_entity_poly.entity_id
_entity_poly.type
_entity_poly.pdbx_seq_one_letter_code
_entity_poly.pdbx_strand_id
1 'polypeptide(L)'
;MRYYPARRSARSLRSTRSVRFPNDVVFLDHIRQGDLEQVGRFIRARKVTLDTIYLTGMGALHEAVLSGNLECVKLLVKYGADIEQRDENGWTPLHMACSDAHPHIARYLLSLGAQKDVVNTDGEKPCELIDSDCEELVQLFSTKEGD
;
A
#
# COMPACT_ATOMS: atom_id res chain seq x y z
N MET A 1 -5.88 6.43 -11.98
CA MET A 1 -4.87 5.64 -11.33
C MET A 1 -3.49 6.27 -11.37
N ARG A 2 -2.78 6.18 -10.30
CA ARG A 2 -1.45 6.72 -10.27
C ARG A 2 -0.47 5.87 -11.03
N TYR A 3 0.45 6.52 -11.67
CA TYR A 3 1.47 5.84 -12.42
C TYR A 3 2.82 5.95 -11.73
N TYR A 4 3.45 4.82 -11.52
CA TYR A 4 4.77 4.80 -10.94
C TYR A 4 5.79 4.61 -12.05
N PRO A 5 6.82 5.45 -12.08
CA PRO A 5 7.77 5.41 -13.18
C PRO A 5 8.54 4.10 -13.21
N ALA A 6 8.23 3.30 -14.18
CA ALA A 6 8.87 2.00 -14.29
C ALA A 6 10.34 2.11 -14.64
N ARG A 7 10.74 3.21 -15.23
CA ARG A 7 12.11 3.31 -15.63
C ARG A 7 13.06 3.27 -14.46
N ARG A 8 12.62 3.72 -13.31
CA ARG A 8 13.47 3.63 -12.16
C ARG A 8 13.69 2.21 -11.77
N SER A 9 12.64 1.42 -11.89
CA SER A 9 12.77 0.02 -11.61
C SER A 9 13.70 -0.65 -12.59
N ALA A 10 13.63 -0.23 -13.83
CA ALA A 10 14.48 -0.83 -14.84
C ALA A 10 15.95 -0.60 -14.49
N ARG A 11 16.23 0.59 -14.00
CA ARG A 11 17.59 0.84 -13.61
C ARG A 11 18.00 -0.02 -12.43
N SER A 12 17.09 -0.20 -11.49
CA SER A 12 17.37 -1.04 -10.35
C SER A 12 17.61 -2.48 -10.75
N LEU A 13 16.98 -2.91 -11.82
CA LEU A 13 17.15 -4.28 -12.26
C LEU A 13 18.59 -4.60 -12.55
N ARG A 14 19.33 -3.61 -12.99
CA ARG A 14 20.70 -3.89 -13.28
C ARG A 14 21.51 -4.25 -12.07
N SER A 15 21.01 -3.95 -10.92
CA SER A 15 21.72 -4.31 -9.72
C SER A 15 21.71 -5.79 -9.50
N THR A 16 20.97 -6.53 -10.26
CA THR A 16 20.88 -7.98 -10.20
C THR A 16 20.26 -8.49 -8.94
N ARG A 17 20.11 -7.65 -7.95
CA ARG A 17 19.53 -8.13 -6.73
C ARG A 17 18.14 -8.65 -6.92
N SER A 18 17.39 -8.05 -7.83
CA SER A 18 16.01 -8.48 -8.06
C SER A 18 15.95 -9.92 -8.54
N VAL A 19 17.01 -10.37 -9.18
CA VAL A 19 17.02 -11.73 -9.71
C VAL A 19 17.10 -12.76 -8.59
N ARG A 20 17.60 -12.33 -7.46
CA ARG A 20 17.80 -13.26 -6.36
C ARG A 20 16.62 -13.45 -5.46
N PHE A 21 15.51 -12.78 -5.76
CA PHE A 21 14.35 -12.81 -4.89
C PHE A 21 13.10 -13.22 -5.63
N PRO A 22 13.09 -14.43 -6.21
CA PRO A 22 11.92 -14.88 -6.94
C PRO A 22 10.69 -14.97 -6.02
N ASN A 23 10.89 -15.20 -4.72
CA ASN A 23 9.77 -15.25 -3.81
C ASN A 23 9.04 -13.92 -3.75
N ASP A 24 9.77 -12.83 -3.89
CA ASP A 24 9.12 -11.51 -3.86
C ASP A 24 8.18 -11.33 -5.04
N VAL A 25 8.62 -11.75 -6.21
CA VAL A 25 7.81 -11.61 -7.41
C VAL A 25 6.53 -12.43 -7.29
N VAL A 26 6.67 -13.68 -6.84
CA VAL A 26 5.52 -14.55 -6.70
C VAL A 26 4.59 -14.05 -5.60
N PHE A 27 5.17 -13.55 -4.51
CA PHE A 27 4.39 -13.03 -3.41
C PHE A 27 3.54 -11.84 -3.86
N LEU A 28 4.13 -10.92 -4.60
CA LEU A 28 3.38 -9.77 -5.09
C LEU A 28 2.27 -10.19 -6.04
N ASP A 29 2.54 -11.22 -6.83
CA ASP A 29 1.53 -11.73 -7.73
C ASP A 29 0.34 -12.29 -6.96
N HIS A 30 0.62 -13.02 -5.88
CA HIS A 30 -0.47 -13.52 -5.04
C HIS A 30 -1.27 -12.39 -4.42
N ILE A 31 -0.60 -11.31 -4.04
CA ILE A 31 -1.31 -10.15 -3.49
C ILE A 31 -2.22 -9.55 -4.55
N ARG A 32 -1.71 -9.38 -5.75
CA ARG A 32 -2.50 -8.77 -6.83
C ARG A 32 -3.70 -9.62 -7.20
N GLN A 33 -3.55 -10.93 -7.10
CA GLN A 33 -4.65 -11.84 -7.41
C GLN A 33 -5.60 -12.03 -6.24
N GLY A 34 -5.25 -11.53 -5.06
CA GLY A 34 -6.11 -11.68 -3.91
C GLY A 34 -6.11 -13.08 -3.33
N ASP A 35 -5.05 -13.85 -3.57
CA ASP A 35 -4.95 -15.21 -3.07
C ASP A 35 -4.47 -15.18 -1.63
N LEU A 36 -5.41 -15.02 -0.72
CA LEU A 36 -5.08 -14.82 0.69
C LEU A 36 -4.36 -16.02 1.29
N GLU A 37 -4.71 -17.20 0.85
CA GLU A 37 -4.08 -18.39 1.40
C GLU A 37 -2.59 -18.41 1.07
N GLN A 38 -2.24 -18.13 -0.17
CA GLN A 38 -0.84 -18.13 -0.56
C GLN A 38 -0.09 -16.97 0.07
N VAL A 39 -0.73 -15.81 0.18
CA VAL A 39 -0.10 -14.68 0.86
C VAL A 39 0.25 -15.08 2.29
N GLY A 40 -0.69 -15.67 2.99
CA GLY A 40 -0.45 -16.09 4.36
C GLY A 40 0.62 -17.16 4.47
N ARG A 41 0.63 -18.08 3.52
CA ARG A 41 1.64 -19.15 3.56
C ARG A 41 3.05 -18.60 3.38
N PHE A 42 3.22 -17.66 2.46
CA PHE A 42 4.53 -17.07 2.24
C PHE A 42 5.03 -16.36 3.50
N ILE A 43 4.14 -15.66 4.17
CA ILE A 43 4.53 -14.93 5.37
C ILE A 43 4.87 -15.90 6.50
N ARG A 44 4.03 -16.91 6.72
CA ARG A 44 4.27 -17.84 7.79
C ARG A 44 5.52 -18.69 7.56
N ALA A 45 5.82 -18.96 6.31
CA ALA A 45 7.02 -19.72 5.96
C ALA A 45 8.28 -18.84 5.93
N ARG A 46 8.11 -17.54 6.21
CA ARG A 46 9.22 -16.58 6.26
C ARG A 46 9.94 -16.48 4.93
N LYS A 47 9.21 -16.64 3.85
CA LYS A 47 9.79 -16.50 2.52
C LYS A 47 9.89 -15.04 2.10
N VAL A 48 9.17 -14.16 2.77
CA VAL A 48 9.16 -12.73 2.47
C VAL A 48 9.11 -11.98 3.78
N THR A 49 9.51 -10.72 3.75
CA THR A 49 9.32 -9.82 4.88
C THR A 49 8.38 -8.71 4.45
N LEU A 50 7.67 -8.15 5.41
CA LEU A 50 6.70 -7.12 5.10
C LEU A 50 7.29 -5.72 5.11
N ASP A 51 8.57 -5.60 5.46
CA ASP A 51 9.25 -4.31 5.46
C ASP A 51 9.90 -3.97 4.13
N THR A 52 9.91 -4.91 3.22
CA THR A 52 10.62 -4.73 1.96
C THR A 52 9.93 -3.73 1.07
N ILE A 53 10.72 -2.85 0.45
CA ILE A 53 10.23 -2.02 -0.65
C ILE A 53 10.71 -2.72 -1.91
N TYR A 54 9.77 -3.12 -2.73
CA TYR A 54 10.07 -3.93 -3.90
C TYR A 54 10.52 -3.08 -5.07
N LEU A 55 10.82 -3.72 -6.17
CA LEU A 55 11.25 -2.99 -7.36
C LEU A 55 10.19 -2.05 -7.89
N THR A 56 8.93 -2.32 -7.54
CA THR A 56 7.84 -1.41 -7.90
C THR A 56 7.92 -0.08 -7.17
N GLY A 57 8.80 0.01 -6.15
CA GLY A 57 8.87 1.19 -5.31
C GLY A 57 7.90 1.17 -4.15
N MET A 58 7.14 0.11 -4.01
CA MET A 58 6.08 0.00 -3.00
C MET A 58 6.33 -1.21 -2.13
N GLY A 59 5.76 -1.21 -0.93
CA GLY A 59 5.78 -2.37 -0.07
C GLY A 59 4.57 -3.25 -0.30
N ALA A 60 4.53 -4.37 0.41
CA ALA A 60 3.43 -5.32 0.25
C ALA A 60 2.07 -4.68 0.57
N LEU A 61 2.03 -3.89 1.62
CA LEU A 61 0.76 -3.27 2.01
C LEU A 61 0.29 -2.28 0.96
N HIS A 62 1.21 -1.51 0.37
CA HIS A 62 0.84 -0.61 -0.71
C HIS A 62 0.24 -1.39 -1.88
N GLU A 63 0.85 -2.54 -2.21
CA GLU A 63 0.35 -3.34 -3.32
C GLU A 63 -1.07 -3.84 -3.05
N ALA A 64 -1.32 -4.24 -1.81
CA ALA A 64 -2.66 -4.72 -1.45
C ALA A 64 -3.69 -3.60 -1.53
N VAL A 65 -3.31 -2.40 -1.08
CA VAL A 65 -4.22 -1.26 -1.16
C VAL A 65 -4.49 -0.91 -2.61
N LEU A 66 -3.44 -0.91 -3.42
CA LEU A 66 -3.60 -0.60 -4.84
C LEU A 66 -4.52 -1.60 -5.53
N SER A 67 -4.47 -2.86 -5.12
CA SER A 67 -5.36 -3.88 -5.66
C SER A 67 -6.81 -3.70 -5.21
N GLY A 68 -7.03 -2.89 -4.19
CA GLY A 68 -8.38 -2.66 -3.68
C GLY A 68 -8.94 -3.82 -2.87
N ASN A 69 -8.10 -4.72 -2.41
CA ASN A 69 -8.55 -5.90 -1.69
C ASN A 69 -8.41 -5.67 -0.18
N LEU A 70 -9.52 -5.28 0.44
CA LEU A 70 -9.52 -4.99 1.86
C LEU A 70 -9.12 -6.21 2.71
N GLU A 71 -9.55 -7.39 2.29
CA GLU A 71 -9.22 -8.59 3.07
C GLU A 71 -7.71 -8.87 3.04
N CYS A 72 -7.08 -8.58 1.92
CA CYS A 72 -5.64 -8.75 1.84
C CYS A 72 -4.93 -7.72 2.71
N VAL A 73 -5.44 -6.48 2.73
CA VAL A 73 -4.88 -5.44 3.59
C VAL A 73 -4.98 -5.89 5.04
N LYS A 74 -6.14 -6.41 5.45
CA LYS A 74 -6.32 -6.88 6.82
C LYS A 74 -5.37 -8.00 7.16
N LEU A 75 -5.16 -8.90 6.23
CA LEU A 75 -4.27 -10.03 6.45
C LEU A 75 -2.84 -9.56 6.67
N LEU A 76 -2.37 -8.64 5.83
CA LEU A 76 -1.02 -8.14 5.97
C LEU A 76 -0.84 -7.39 7.29
N VAL A 77 -1.83 -6.61 7.67
CA VAL A 77 -1.77 -5.90 8.95
C VAL A 77 -1.74 -6.90 10.10
N LYS A 78 -2.52 -7.97 10.00
CA LYS A 78 -2.52 -8.99 11.02
C LYS A 78 -1.13 -9.59 11.22
N TYR A 79 -0.38 -9.73 10.15
CA TYR A 79 0.96 -10.28 10.24
C TYR A 79 2.03 -9.24 10.53
N GLY A 80 1.62 -8.01 10.83
CA GLY A 80 2.56 -7.00 11.31
C GLY A 80 3.01 -5.98 10.29
N ALA A 81 2.33 -5.87 9.15
CA ALA A 81 2.70 -4.84 8.20
C ALA A 81 2.51 -3.46 8.83
N ASP A 82 3.44 -2.57 8.53
CA ASP A 82 3.43 -1.23 9.10
C ASP A 82 2.47 -0.36 8.31
N ILE A 83 1.40 0.09 8.95
CA ILE A 83 0.39 0.90 8.26
C ILE A 83 0.91 2.29 7.91
N GLU A 84 2.07 2.66 8.45
CA GLU A 84 2.69 3.95 8.13
C GLU A 84 3.88 3.81 7.20
N GLN A 85 4.06 2.65 6.59
CA GLN A 85 5.17 2.44 5.71
C GLN A 85 5.09 3.39 4.52
N ARG A 86 6.22 3.95 4.13
CA ARG A 86 6.28 4.86 3.00
C ARG A 86 6.94 4.17 1.82
N ASP A 87 6.40 4.41 0.65
CA ASP A 87 7.03 3.89 -0.55
C ASP A 87 8.15 4.84 -0.98
N GLU A 88 8.73 4.61 -2.15
CA GLU A 88 9.86 5.41 -2.58
C GLU A 88 9.50 6.86 -2.83
N ASN A 89 8.21 7.17 -2.96
CA ASN A 89 7.74 8.53 -3.14
C ASN A 89 7.15 9.11 -1.87
N GLY A 90 7.36 8.44 -0.76
CA GLY A 90 6.86 8.90 0.53
C GLY A 90 5.38 8.66 0.76
N TRP A 91 4.74 7.84 -0.08
CA TRP A 91 3.32 7.56 0.07
C TRP A 91 3.10 6.50 1.13
N THR A 92 2.17 6.78 2.03
CA THR A 92 1.71 5.77 3.00
C THR A 92 0.56 4.99 2.36
N PRO A 93 0.17 3.87 2.98
CA PRO A 93 -1.01 3.17 2.49
C PRO A 93 -2.25 4.06 2.44
N LEU A 94 -2.38 4.99 3.38
CA LEU A 94 -3.53 5.89 3.37
C LEU A 94 -3.51 6.82 2.17
N HIS A 95 -2.32 7.32 1.78
CA HIS A 95 -2.20 8.10 0.55
C HIS A 95 -2.75 7.29 -0.63
N MET A 96 -2.34 6.02 -0.69
CA MET A 96 -2.72 5.16 -1.80
C MET A 96 -4.23 4.94 -1.83
N ALA A 97 -4.82 4.68 -0.66
CA ALA A 97 -6.26 4.44 -0.58
C ALA A 97 -7.04 5.68 -1.01
N CYS A 98 -6.55 6.84 -0.66
CA CYS A 98 -7.23 8.08 -1.04
C CYS A 98 -7.10 8.36 -2.53
N SER A 99 -5.91 8.18 -3.05
CA SER A 99 -5.67 8.48 -4.46
C SER A 99 -6.40 7.53 -5.39
N ASP A 100 -6.50 6.26 -4.99
CA ASP A 100 -7.12 5.25 -5.85
C ASP A 100 -8.58 4.99 -5.50
N ALA A 101 -9.15 5.83 -4.63
CA ALA A 101 -10.57 5.77 -4.33
C ALA A 101 -11.00 4.43 -3.73
N HIS A 102 -10.35 4.05 -2.64
CA HIS A 102 -10.72 2.85 -1.90
C HIS A 102 -11.21 3.25 -0.51
N PRO A 103 -12.45 3.73 -0.39
CA PRO A 103 -12.93 4.28 0.89
C PRO A 103 -12.98 3.25 2.01
N HIS A 104 -13.28 2.00 1.69
CA HIS A 104 -13.34 1.00 2.75
C HIS A 104 -11.96 0.72 3.33
N ILE A 105 -10.94 0.74 2.48
CA ILE A 105 -9.59 0.53 2.95
C ILE A 105 -9.13 1.75 3.75
N ALA A 106 -9.45 2.95 3.26
CA ALA A 106 -9.11 4.17 3.99
C ALA A 106 -9.76 4.17 5.36
N ARG A 107 -11.03 3.78 5.44
CA ARG A 107 -11.72 3.73 6.72
C ARG A 107 -11.05 2.73 7.66
N TYR A 108 -10.67 1.59 7.13
CA TYR A 108 -10.01 0.60 7.96
C TYR A 108 -8.68 1.12 8.49
N LEU A 109 -7.87 1.74 7.63
CA LEU A 109 -6.59 2.27 8.05
C LEU A 109 -6.77 3.36 9.11
N LEU A 110 -7.74 4.23 8.91
CA LEU A 110 -8.01 5.27 9.90
C LEU A 110 -8.47 4.69 11.22
N SER A 111 -9.22 3.59 11.17
CA SER A 111 -9.66 2.95 12.41
C SER A 111 -8.50 2.38 13.19
N LEU A 112 -7.40 2.11 12.53
CA LEU A 112 -6.20 1.62 13.19
C LEU A 112 -5.29 2.76 13.65
N GLY A 113 -5.68 3.99 13.41
CA GLY A 113 -4.90 5.13 13.85
C GLY A 113 -3.95 5.68 12.80
N ALA A 114 -4.16 5.37 11.52
CA ALA A 114 -3.29 5.91 10.48
C ALA A 114 -3.28 7.43 10.54
N GLN A 115 -2.10 8.01 10.39
CA GLN A 115 -1.95 9.45 10.49
C GLN A 115 -2.43 10.14 9.24
N LYS A 116 -3.22 11.19 9.44
CA LYS A 116 -3.82 11.90 8.32
C LYS A 116 -2.96 13.02 7.77
N ASP A 117 -1.99 13.46 8.53
CA ASP A 117 -1.23 14.66 8.19
C ASP A 117 0.16 14.39 7.64
N VAL A 118 0.48 13.13 7.39
CA VAL A 118 1.78 12.77 6.82
C VAL A 118 1.83 13.23 5.37
N VAL A 119 2.94 13.86 4.99
CA VAL A 119 3.07 14.32 3.61
C VAL A 119 4.03 13.42 2.86
N ASN A 120 3.78 13.24 1.57
CA ASN A 120 4.68 12.51 0.70
C ASN A 120 5.80 13.44 0.24
N THR A 121 6.63 12.98 -0.71
CA THR A 121 7.75 13.80 -1.15
C THR A 121 7.32 15.05 -1.90
N ASP A 122 6.09 15.07 -2.39
CA ASP A 122 5.56 16.25 -3.05
C ASP A 122 4.85 17.19 -2.08
N GLY A 123 4.88 16.87 -0.80
CA GLY A 123 4.24 17.70 0.22
C GLY A 123 2.75 17.52 0.31
N GLU A 124 2.22 16.42 -0.18
CA GLU A 124 0.78 16.18 -0.21
C GLU A 124 0.35 15.29 0.94
N LYS A 125 -0.75 15.67 1.58
CA LYS A 125 -1.39 14.82 2.58
C LYS A 125 -2.36 13.87 1.89
N PRO A 126 -2.70 12.76 2.54
CA PRO A 126 -3.66 11.83 1.92
C PRO A 126 -4.95 12.48 1.47
N CYS A 127 -5.49 13.39 2.27
CA CYS A 127 -6.77 14.00 1.92
C CYS A 127 -6.67 14.88 0.68
N GLU A 128 -5.49 15.36 0.36
CA GLU A 128 -5.33 16.20 -0.82
C GLU A 128 -5.32 15.40 -2.10
N LEU A 129 -5.26 14.09 -2.00
CA LEU A 129 -5.25 13.21 -3.16
C LEU A 129 -6.63 12.66 -3.48
N ILE A 130 -7.63 13.00 -2.66
CA ILE A 130 -8.97 12.48 -2.84
C ILE A 130 -9.64 13.17 -4.02
N ASP A 131 -10.23 12.34 -4.89
CA ASP A 131 -11.05 12.88 -5.98
C ASP A 131 -12.34 13.41 -5.37
N SER A 132 -12.70 14.63 -5.71
CA SER A 132 -13.91 15.23 -5.14
C SER A 132 -15.16 14.44 -5.48
N ASP A 133 -15.11 13.62 -6.52
CA ASP A 133 -16.26 12.81 -6.87
C ASP A 133 -16.44 11.62 -5.94
N CYS A 134 -15.44 11.30 -5.13
CA CYS A 134 -15.56 10.19 -4.20
C CYS A 134 -16.07 10.69 -2.87
N GLU A 135 -17.40 10.76 -2.75
CA GLU A 135 -17.99 11.35 -1.57
C GLU A 135 -17.69 10.61 -0.28
N GLU A 136 -17.57 9.30 -0.36
CA GLU A 136 -17.28 8.55 0.85
C GLU A 136 -15.94 8.94 1.44
N LEU A 137 -14.93 9.13 0.61
CA LEU A 137 -13.63 9.54 1.10
C LEU A 137 -13.66 10.97 1.61
N VAL A 138 -14.35 11.84 0.88
CA VAL A 138 -14.45 13.22 1.33
C VAL A 138 -15.06 13.28 2.71
N GLN A 139 -16.11 12.49 2.92
CA GLN A 139 -16.79 12.49 4.22
C GLN A 139 -15.92 11.92 5.33
N LEU A 140 -15.12 10.92 5.00
CA LEU A 140 -14.25 10.32 6.02
C LEU A 140 -13.32 11.34 6.63
N PHE A 141 -12.86 12.29 5.83
CA PHE A 141 -11.92 13.27 6.32
C PHE A 141 -12.58 14.53 6.82
N SER A 142 -13.80 14.79 6.41
CA SER A 142 -14.46 16.02 6.83
C SER A 142 -15.24 15.86 8.12
N THR A 143 -15.56 14.63 8.52
CA THR A 143 -16.34 14.44 9.74
C THR A 143 -15.50 14.16 10.95
N LYS A 144 -14.21 14.18 10.80
CA LYS A 144 -13.39 13.76 11.90
C LYS A 144 -13.49 14.64 13.08
N GLU A 145 -13.78 15.90 12.88
CA GLU A 145 -13.80 16.72 14.03
C GLU A 145 -15.05 16.58 14.76
N GLY A 146 -16.04 15.98 14.19
CA GLY A 146 -17.23 15.70 14.94
C GLY A 146 -16.96 14.81 16.08
N ASP A 147 -15.86 14.22 16.08
CA ASP A 147 -15.58 13.34 17.16
C ASP A 147 -14.89 13.94 18.28
#